data_8ef184c0242554b1c6e3b41a2c513266
#
_entry.id   8ef184c0242554b1c6e3b41a2c513266
#
_cell.length_a   1.000
_cell.length_b   1.000
_cell.length_c   1.000
_cell.angle_alpha   90.00
_cell.angle_beta   90.00
_cell.angle_gamma   90.00
#
_symmetry.space_group_name_H-M   'P 1'
#
loop_
_entity.id
_entity.type
_entity.pdbx_description
1 polymer ?
#
loop_
_entity_poly.entity_id
_entity_poly.type
_entity_poly.pdbx_seq_one_letter_code
_entity_poly.pdbx_strand_id
1 'polypeptide(L)'
;MKQINKSDFFSCFSVYQTNLYDRLKVLAVITMIIDHLGYYIFPEYLYLRLIGRIAFPIFLFLVGFNWNFRRRWSLFFIAIGLQILMQIWWKSFSLPGVTTGNILIVIFWARLLLLLINHFKKASSLVYLFPWVIYMLFYTESWVLFTHNIQSILDYGVLGFLFAFSGFFLRKSQNIFQKIISVFSLGWLFLLLFISNKQIFHFASNESQFFLIVVYMLLFSIFLLQDYLSYKKKNLTFDCGFPLNQIFYFISHYALHIYRFHILVFLIWSFILRK
;
A
#
# COMPACT_ATOMS: atom_id res chain seq x y z
N MET A 1 39.86 -24.25 17.82
CA MET A 1 38.41 -24.04 17.74
C MET A 1 38.00 -23.05 18.81
N LYS A 2 37.66 -21.79 18.42
CA LYS A 2 37.11 -20.81 19.40
C LYS A 2 35.68 -21.29 19.76
N GLN A 3 35.46 -21.59 21.03
CA GLN A 3 34.12 -21.78 21.56
C GLN A 3 33.33 -20.48 21.33
N ILE A 4 32.39 -20.50 20.43
CA ILE A 4 31.43 -19.40 20.25
C ILE A 4 30.55 -19.44 21.49
N ASN A 5 30.67 -18.40 22.30
CA ASN A 5 29.91 -18.29 23.53
C ASN A 5 28.43 -18.18 23.20
N LYS A 6 27.55 -18.96 23.82
CA LYS A 6 26.10 -18.89 23.58
C LYS A 6 25.55 -17.48 23.72
N SER A 7 26.17 -16.63 24.57
CA SER A 7 25.83 -15.22 24.71
C SER A 7 26.08 -14.42 23.44
N ASP A 8 27.13 -14.75 22.64
CA ASP A 8 27.47 -14.02 21.41
C ASP A 8 26.53 -14.41 20.27
N PHE A 9 26.03 -15.63 20.26
CA PHE A 9 25.02 -16.08 19.31
C PHE A 9 23.66 -15.38 19.56
N PHE A 10 23.25 -15.25 20.82
CA PHE A 10 22.01 -14.56 21.17
C PHE A 10 22.14 -13.03 21.08
N SER A 11 23.30 -12.44 21.33
CA SER A 11 23.53 -11.00 21.17
C SER A 11 23.45 -10.55 19.70
N CYS A 12 23.85 -11.40 18.76
CA CYS A 12 23.67 -11.16 17.32
C CYS A 12 22.19 -11.05 16.92
N PHE A 13 21.28 -11.71 17.66
CA PHE A 13 19.84 -11.71 17.39
C PHE A 13 19.05 -10.64 18.17
N SER A 14 19.62 -10.06 19.23
CA SER A 14 18.95 -9.03 20.04
C SER A 14 18.91 -7.63 19.40
N VAL A 15 19.55 -7.44 18.23
CA VAL A 15 19.79 -6.13 17.63
C VAL A 15 18.63 -5.63 16.75
N TYR A 16 17.64 -6.45 16.44
CA TYR A 16 16.55 -6.04 15.54
C TYR A 16 15.37 -5.42 16.29
N GLN A 17 15.53 -4.15 16.64
CA GLN A 17 14.40 -3.34 17.07
C GLN A 17 13.58 -2.93 15.83
N THR A 18 12.30 -3.26 15.82
CA THR A 18 11.38 -2.84 14.77
C THR A 18 10.86 -1.44 15.06
N ASN A 19 10.81 -0.60 14.04
CA ASN A 19 10.22 0.73 14.14
C ASN A 19 8.76 0.73 13.67
N LEU A 20 8.08 1.86 13.84
CA LEU A 20 6.68 2.01 13.41
C LEU A 20 6.49 1.73 11.90
N TYR A 21 7.46 2.12 11.07
CA TYR A 21 7.44 1.85 9.64
C TYR A 21 7.43 0.34 9.32
N ASP A 22 8.25 -0.43 10.02
CA ASP A 22 8.29 -1.88 9.84
C ASP A 22 6.98 -2.54 10.27
N ARG A 23 6.40 -2.08 11.36
CA ARG A 23 5.10 -2.58 11.84
C ARG A 23 3.95 -2.26 10.90
N LEU A 24 3.93 -1.06 10.32
CA LEU A 24 2.95 -0.71 9.28
C LEU A 24 3.09 -1.61 8.06
N LYS A 25 4.32 -1.95 7.65
CA LYS A 25 4.52 -2.92 6.55
C LYS A 25 4.00 -4.30 6.91
N VAL A 26 4.26 -4.78 8.13
CA VAL A 26 3.76 -6.08 8.59
C VAL A 26 2.24 -6.09 8.58
N LEU A 27 1.60 -5.05 9.11
CA LEU A 27 0.14 -4.91 9.06
C LEU A 27 -0.37 -4.95 7.62
N ALA A 28 0.27 -4.21 6.72
CA ALA A 28 -0.11 -4.18 5.31
C ALA A 28 0.04 -5.56 4.63
N VAL A 29 1.11 -6.31 4.95
CA VAL A 29 1.31 -7.67 4.42
C VAL A 29 0.22 -8.63 4.92
N ILE A 30 -0.09 -8.59 6.21
CA ILE A 30 -1.11 -9.48 6.80
C ILE A 30 -2.48 -9.18 6.19
N THR A 31 -2.89 -7.91 6.17
CA THR A 31 -4.20 -7.52 5.62
C THR A 31 -4.29 -7.77 4.11
N MET A 32 -3.20 -7.67 3.39
CA MET A 32 -3.11 -8.02 1.97
C MET A 32 -3.30 -9.53 1.73
N ILE A 33 -2.71 -10.39 2.55
CA ILE A 33 -2.91 -11.84 2.46
C ILE A 33 -4.38 -12.18 2.72
N ILE A 34 -5.01 -11.54 3.72
CA ILE A 34 -6.44 -11.69 4.03
C ILE A 34 -7.31 -11.24 2.84
N ASP A 35 -6.97 -10.13 2.17
CA ASP A 35 -7.67 -9.67 0.97
C ASP A 35 -7.66 -10.71 -0.14
N HIS A 36 -6.49 -11.29 -0.41
CA HIS A 36 -6.34 -12.28 -1.47
C HIS A 36 -6.98 -13.64 -1.11
N LEU A 37 -6.98 -14.02 0.17
CA LEU A 37 -7.78 -15.16 0.63
C LEU A 37 -9.26 -14.96 0.29
N GLY A 38 -9.82 -13.79 0.61
CA GLY A 38 -11.20 -13.45 0.24
C GLY A 38 -11.42 -13.38 -1.27
N TYR A 39 -10.42 -12.98 -2.06
CA TYR A 39 -10.59 -12.85 -3.50
C TYR A 39 -10.52 -14.20 -4.24
N TYR A 40 -9.53 -15.03 -3.92
CA TYR A 40 -9.24 -16.26 -4.69
C TYR A 40 -9.91 -17.51 -4.15
N ILE A 41 -10.10 -17.59 -2.82
CA ILE A 41 -10.49 -18.83 -2.14
C ILE A 41 -11.89 -18.74 -1.56
N PHE A 42 -12.21 -17.62 -0.90
CA PHE A 42 -13.47 -17.43 -0.16
C PHE A 42 -14.23 -16.19 -0.63
N PRO A 43 -14.67 -16.12 -1.90
CA PRO A 43 -15.30 -14.92 -2.47
C PRO A 43 -16.63 -14.54 -1.80
N GLU A 44 -17.30 -15.49 -1.12
CA GLU A 44 -18.52 -15.28 -0.35
C GLU A 44 -18.30 -14.48 0.94
N TYR A 45 -17.08 -14.46 1.48
CA TYR A 45 -16.77 -13.76 2.73
C TYR A 45 -16.27 -12.33 2.48
N LEU A 46 -17.19 -11.41 2.23
CA LEU A 46 -16.87 -9.99 1.94
C LEU A 46 -16.05 -9.32 3.04
N TYR A 47 -16.16 -9.76 4.30
CA TYR A 47 -15.35 -9.22 5.42
C TYR A 47 -13.85 -9.38 5.22
N LEU A 48 -13.39 -10.46 4.57
CA LEU A 48 -11.98 -10.64 4.25
C LEU A 48 -11.49 -9.54 3.28
N ARG A 49 -12.31 -9.21 2.30
CA ARG A 49 -12.04 -8.12 1.36
C ARG A 49 -12.04 -6.76 2.05
N LEU A 50 -12.94 -6.56 3.02
CA LEU A 50 -13.03 -5.33 3.80
C LEU A 50 -11.75 -5.09 4.63
N ILE A 51 -11.29 -6.11 5.35
CA ILE A 51 -10.04 -6.06 6.12
C ILE A 51 -8.85 -5.81 5.17
N GLY A 52 -8.87 -6.42 4.00
CA GLY A 52 -7.84 -6.28 2.99
C GLY A 52 -7.64 -4.85 2.49
N ARG A 53 -8.70 -4.02 2.51
CA ARG A 53 -8.62 -2.60 2.10
C ARG A 53 -7.69 -1.74 2.95
N ILE A 54 -7.24 -2.23 4.09
CA ILE A 54 -6.24 -1.59 4.95
C ILE A 54 -4.85 -1.62 4.31
N ALA A 55 -4.51 -2.68 3.56
CA ALA A 55 -3.19 -2.87 2.97
C ALA A 55 -2.80 -1.76 1.98
N PHE A 56 -3.74 -1.42 1.11
CA PHE A 56 -3.52 -0.51 -0.01
C PHE A 56 -3.02 0.89 0.40
N PRO A 57 -3.74 1.66 1.25
CA PRO A 57 -3.29 2.98 1.65
C PRO A 57 -1.95 2.93 2.39
N ILE A 58 -1.68 1.89 3.19
CA ILE A 58 -0.42 1.75 3.91
C ILE A 58 0.73 1.55 2.93
N PHE A 59 0.66 0.59 2.01
CA PHE A 59 1.76 0.33 1.08
C PHE A 59 2.09 1.56 0.24
N LEU A 60 1.10 2.22 -0.34
CA LEU A 60 1.33 3.34 -1.23
C LEU A 60 1.79 4.60 -0.49
N PHE A 61 1.21 4.88 0.69
CA PHE A 61 1.72 5.94 1.54
C PHE A 61 3.20 5.71 1.90
N LEU A 62 3.57 4.50 2.33
CA LEU A 62 4.95 4.16 2.69
C LEU A 62 5.90 4.22 1.48
N VAL A 63 5.43 3.90 0.28
CA VAL A 63 6.20 4.07 -0.96
C VAL A 63 6.58 5.54 -1.16
N GLY A 64 5.65 6.45 -0.97
CA GLY A 64 5.92 7.89 -1.08
C GLY A 64 6.75 8.42 0.09
N PHE A 65 6.39 8.05 1.30
CA PHE A 65 7.03 8.53 2.52
C PHE A 65 8.50 8.12 2.62
N ASN A 66 8.84 6.91 2.16
CA ASN A 66 10.20 6.38 2.23
C ASN A 66 10.91 6.37 0.87
N TRP A 67 10.93 7.50 0.22
CA TRP A 67 11.35 7.70 -1.16
C TRP A 67 12.87 7.56 -1.44
N ASN A 68 13.54 6.61 -0.96
CA ASN A 68 14.94 6.37 -1.33
C ASN A 68 15.00 5.59 -2.66
N PHE A 69 14.95 6.32 -3.80
CA PHE A 69 14.73 5.73 -5.12
C PHE A 69 16.00 5.26 -5.80
N ARG A 70 16.23 3.98 -5.71
CA ARG A 70 17.00 3.29 -6.75
C ARG A 70 16.02 2.82 -7.82
N ARG A 71 16.32 3.10 -9.10
CA ARG A 71 15.55 2.53 -10.22
C ARG A 71 15.63 1.00 -10.13
N ARG A 72 14.50 0.35 -9.88
CA ARG A 72 14.44 -1.13 -9.82
C ARG A 72 13.60 -1.62 -10.98
N TRP A 73 14.17 -1.72 -12.16
CA TRP A 73 13.50 -2.31 -13.33
C TRP A 73 13.02 -3.74 -13.08
N SER A 74 13.71 -4.48 -12.20
CA SER A 74 13.27 -5.82 -11.78
C SER A 74 11.84 -5.81 -11.22
N LEU A 75 11.42 -4.74 -10.52
CA LEU A 75 10.06 -4.61 -10.03
C LEU A 75 9.04 -4.53 -11.17
N PHE A 76 9.37 -3.83 -12.24
CA PHE A 76 8.52 -3.70 -13.43
C PHE A 76 8.31 -5.04 -14.13
N PHE A 77 9.39 -5.76 -14.44
CA PHE A 77 9.30 -7.06 -15.10
C PHE A 77 8.54 -8.08 -14.26
N ILE A 78 8.73 -8.06 -12.95
CA ILE A 78 7.98 -8.93 -12.05
C ILE A 78 6.50 -8.56 -12.01
N ALA A 79 6.18 -7.26 -11.97
CA ALA A 79 4.81 -6.78 -11.98
C ALA A 79 4.07 -7.22 -13.27
N ILE A 80 4.73 -7.11 -14.43
CA ILE A 80 4.19 -7.58 -15.70
C ILE A 80 4.02 -9.11 -15.70
N GLY A 81 5.04 -9.85 -15.28
CA GLY A 81 4.96 -11.32 -15.22
C GLY A 81 3.80 -11.81 -14.36
N LEU A 82 3.61 -11.22 -13.17
CA LEU A 82 2.46 -11.53 -12.31
C LEU A 82 1.13 -11.15 -12.98
N GLN A 83 1.08 -10.00 -13.68
CA GLN A 83 -0.13 -9.58 -14.38
C GLN A 83 -0.53 -10.57 -15.49
N ILE A 84 0.44 -11.06 -16.23
CA ILE A 84 0.21 -12.08 -17.27
C ILE A 84 -0.33 -13.37 -16.63
N LEU A 85 0.27 -13.83 -15.54
CA LEU A 85 -0.20 -15.02 -14.82
C LEU A 85 -1.63 -14.85 -14.28
N MET A 86 -1.94 -13.71 -13.69
CA MET A 86 -3.30 -13.39 -13.22
C MET A 86 -4.29 -13.37 -14.38
N GLN A 87 -3.90 -12.83 -15.54
CA GLN A 87 -4.76 -12.79 -16.72
C GLN A 87 -5.00 -14.19 -17.31
N ILE A 88 -3.98 -15.06 -17.35
CA ILE A 88 -4.13 -16.46 -17.78
C ILE A 88 -5.10 -17.18 -16.84
N TRP A 89 -4.93 -17.01 -15.52
CA TRP A 89 -5.83 -17.59 -14.53
C TRP A 89 -7.27 -17.11 -14.72
N TRP A 90 -7.49 -15.80 -14.92
CA TRP A 90 -8.82 -15.21 -15.14
C TRP A 90 -9.52 -15.82 -16.35
N LYS A 91 -8.81 -15.94 -17.45
CA LYS A 91 -9.32 -16.55 -18.68
C LYS A 91 -9.60 -18.05 -18.54
N SER A 92 -8.81 -18.77 -17.75
CA SER A 92 -8.99 -20.21 -17.51
C SER A 92 -10.33 -20.54 -16.84
N PHE A 93 -10.93 -19.57 -16.14
CA PHE A 93 -12.26 -19.70 -15.52
C PHE A 93 -13.37 -19.03 -16.32
N SER A 94 -13.10 -18.67 -17.59
CA SER A 94 -14.08 -18.02 -18.48
C SER A 94 -14.71 -16.77 -17.88
N LEU A 95 -13.97 -16.06 -17.01
CA LEU A 95 -14.46 -14.84 -16.38
C LEU A 95 -14.44 -13.69 -17.42
N PRO A 96 -15.50 -12.87 -17.45
CA PRO A 96 -15.59 -11.78 -18.43
C PRO A 96 -14.59 -10.66 -18.13
N GLY A 97 -14.08 -10.01 -19.20
CA GLY A 97 -13.23 -8.84 -19.08
C GLY A 97 -11.75 -9.13 -18.87
N VAL A 98 -11.06 -8.15 -18.29
CA VAL A 98 -9.61 -8.18 -18.00
C VAL A 98 -9.42 -7.99 -16.50
N THR A 99 -8.46 -8.71 -15.91
CA THR A 99 -8.10 -8.49 -14.50
C THR A 99 -7.57 -7.08 -14.32
N THR A 100 -7.93 -6.45 -13.20
CA THR A 100 -7.29 -5.19 -12.78
C THR A 100 -5.78 -5.38 -12.61
N GLY A 101 -5.01 -4.32 -12.89
CA GLY A 101 -3.56 -4.35 -12.73
C GLY A 101 -3.18 -4.58 -11.28
N ASN A 102 -2.11 -5.35 -11.05
CA ASN A 102 -1.64 -5.60 -9.69
C ASN A 102 -0.97 -4.35 -9.07
N ILE A 103 -0.98 -4.26 -7.74
CA ILE A 103 -0.45 -3.12 -6.99
C ILE A 103 1.04 -2.84 -7.28
N LEU A 104 1.83 -3.83 -7.72
CA LEU A 104 3.24 -3.61 -8.06
C LEU A 104 3.41 -2.70 -9.28
N ILE A 105 2.48 -2.75 -10.24
CA ILE A 105 2.46 -1.83 -11.39
C ILE A 105 2.24 -0.41 -10.88
N VAL A 106 1.27 -0.21 -9.99
CA VAL A 106 0.99 1.09 -9.38
C VAL A 106 2.21 1.60 -8.59
N ILE A 107 2.84 0.75 -7.79
CA ILE A 107 4.06 1.08 -7.04
C ILE A 107 5.20 1.49 -7.99
N PHE A 108 5.39 0.77 -9.10
CA PHE A 108 6.44 1.10 -10.07
C PHE A 108 6.22 2.47 -10.69
N TRP A 109 5.01 2.73 -11.22
CA TRP A 109 4.67 4.01 -11.83
C TRP A 109 4.67 5.16 -10.82
N ALA A 110 4.15 4.95 -9.61
CA ALA A 110 4.20 5.95 -8.53
C ALA A 110 5.66 6.36 -8.24
N ARG A 111 6.57 5.38 -8.15
CA ARG A 111 7.99 5.65 -7.97
C ARG A 111 8.58 6.45 -9.12
N LEU A 112 8.28 6.08 -10.36
CA LEU A 112 8.79 6.79 -11.53
C LEU A 112 8.31 8.24 -11.56
N LEU A 113 7.02 8.47 -11.31
CA LEU A 113 6.45 9.82 -11.24
C LEU A 113 7.05 10.65 -10.10
N LEU A 114 7.25 10.06 -8.92
CA LEU A 114 7.91 10.74 -7.81
C LEU A 114 9.36 11.09 -8.11
N LEU A 115 10.09 10.27 -8.87
CA LEU A 115 11.43 10.62 -9.34
C LEU A 115 11.40 11.84 -10.24
N LEU A 116 10.45 11.90 -11.17
CA LEU A 116 10.27 13.07 -12.05
C LEU A 116 9.93 14.33 -11.23
N ILE A 117 8.97 14.24 -10.31
CA ILE A 117 8.59 15.35 -9.44
C ILE A 117 9.78 15.83 -8.60
N ASN A 118 10.57 14.91 -8.05
CA ASN A 118 11.74 15.28 -7.26
C ASN A 118 12.87 15.90 -8.10
N HIS A 119 12.94 15.60 -9.39
CA HIS A 119 13.92 16.23 -10.29
C HIS A 119 13.63 17.74 -10.43
N PHE A 120 12.37 18.15 -10.40
CA PHE A 120 11.93 19.53 -10.36
C PHE A 120 12.09 20.17 -8.98
N LYS A 121 13.28 20.07 -8.38
CA LYS A 121 13.58 20.48 -6.98
C LYS A 121 13.23 21.93 -6.60
N LYS A 122 13.00 22.81 -7.57
CA LYS A 122 12.56 24.20 -7.38
C LYS A 122 11.04 24.35 -7.47
N ALA A 123 10.30 23.26 -7.40
CA ALA A 123 8.87 23.33 -7.49
C ALA A 123 8.30 24.24 -6.39
N SER A 124 7.58 25.24 -6.82
CA SER A 124 6.86 26.17 -5.95
C SER A 124 5.91 25.41 -5.02
N SER A 125 5.44 26.05 -3.96
CA SER A 125 4.42 25.49 -3.05
C SER A 125 3.17 24.97 -3.81
N LEU A 126 2.96 25.41 -5.05
CA LEU A 126 1.89 24.96 -5.94
C LEU A 126 1.97 23.46 -6.28
N VAL A 127 3.16 22.85 -6.25
CA VAL A 127 3.29 21.40 -6.49
C VAL A 127 2.54 20.58 -5.43
N TYR A 128 2.37 21.11 -4.23
CA TYR A 128 1.57 20.46 -3.18
C TYR A 128 0.07 20.43 -3.49
N LEU A 129 -0.40 21.26 -4.42
CA LEU A 129 -1.75 21.23 -4.97
C LEU A 129 -1.91 20.20 -6.11
N PHE A 130 -0.81 19.66 -6.63
CA PHE A 130 -0.82 18.71 -7.75
C PHE A 130 -1.74 17.50 -7.54
N PRO A 131 -1.78 16.85 -6.35
CA PRO A 131 -2.76 15.79 -6.09
C PRO A 131 -4.22 16.26 -6.24
N TRP A 132 -4.49 17.50 -5.85
CA TRP A 132 -5.83 18.11 -5.97
C TRP A 132 -6.20 18.40 -7.42
N VAL A 133 -5.24 18.94 -8.19
CA VAL A 133 -5.45 19.22 -9.61
C VAL A 133 -5.71 17.92 -10.35
N ILE A 134 -4.91 16.88 -10.12
CA ILE A 134 -5.14 15.56 -10.69
C ILE A 134 -6.51 15.05 -10.30
N TYR A 135 -6.87 15.11 -9.00
CA TYR A 135 -8.16 14.66 -8.54
C TYR A 135 -9.31 15.39 -9.21
N MET A 136 -9.25 16.73 -9.27
CA MET A 136 -10.29 17.55 -9.92
C MET A 136 -10.40 17.24 -11.42
N LEU A 137 -9.29 17.06 -12.11
CA LEU A 137 -9.27 16.67 -13.51
C LEU A 137 -9.91 15.30 -13.73
N PHE A 138 -9.73 14.36 -12.82
CA PHE A 138 -10.27 13.00 -12.92
C PHE A 138 -11.68 12.84 -12.36
N TYR A 139 -12.22 13.85 -11.65
CA TYR A 139 -13.56 13.82 -11.08
C TYR A 139 -14.62 14.43 -12.01
N THR A 140 -14.23 15.17 -13.04
CA THR A 140 -15.19 15.70 -14.02
C THR A 140 -15.81 14.57 -14.85
N GLU A 141 -17.09 14.66 -15.17
CA GLU A 141 -17.87 13.62 -15.86
C GLU A 141 -17.23 13.13 -17.16
N SER A 142 -16.54 14.00 -17.89
CA SER A 142 -15.80 13.65 -19.12
C SER A 142 -14.65 12.65 -18.85
N TRP A 143 -14.15 12.58 -17.63
CA TRP A 143 -13.08 11.70 -17.22
C TRP A 143 -13.57 10.41 -16.57
N VAL A 144 -14.85 10.30 -16.21
CA VAL A 144 -15.43 9.08 -15.66
C VAL A 144 -15.25 7.92 -16.64
N LEU A 145 -15.45 8.14 -17.94
CA LEU A 145 -15.19 7.15 -18.98
C LEU A 145 -13.70 6.79 -19.11
N PHE A 146 -12.81 7.78 -19.00
CA PHE A 146 -11.37 7.58 -19.06
C PHE A 146 -10.85 6.90 -17.77
N THR A 147 -11.35 7.30 -16.60
CA THR A 147 -10.98 6.67 -15.31
C THR A 147 -11.52 5.26 -15.19
N HIS A 148 -12.68 4.95 -15.75
CA HIS A 148 -13.22 3.59 -15.79
C HIS A 148 -12.28 2.66 -16.57
N ASN A 149 -11.71 3.13 -17.69
CA ASN A 149 -10.73 2.38 -18.46
C ASN A 149 -9.39 2.27 -17.71
N ILE A 150 -8.93 3.31 -17.00
CA ILE A 150 -7.71 3.26 -16.19
C ILE A 150 -7.91 2.39 -14.95
N GLN A 151 -9.09 2.43 -14.30
CA GLN A 151 -9.41 1.54 -13.18
C GLN A 151 -9.42 0.07 -13.59
N SER A 152 -9.79 -0.23 -14.83
CA SER A 152 -9.69 -1.59 -15.36
C SER A 152 -8.24 -2.05 -15.59
N ILE A 153 -7.31 -1.11 -15.79
CA ILE A 153 -5.89 -1.40 -16.04
C ILE A 153 -5.07 -1.37 -14.75
N LEU A 154 -5.39 -0.46 -13.82
CA LEU A 154 -4.63 -0.25 -12.58
C LEU A 154 -5.50 -0.55 -11.37
N ASP A 155 -5.06 -1.47 -10.52
CA ASP A 155 -5.70 -1.71 -9.23
C ASP A 155 -5.68 -0.40 -8.41
N TYR A 156 -6.85 0.01 -7.91
CA TYR A 156 -7.07 1.29 -7.21
C TYR A 156 -6.86 2.57 -8.04
N GLY A 157 -6.55 2.47 -9.34
CA GLY A 157 -6.49 3.60 -10.27
C GLY A 157 -5.66 4.79 -9.76
N VAL A 158 -6.24 5.99 -9.93
CA VAL A 158 -5.60 7.26 -9.54
C VAL A 158 -5.40 7.38 -8.01
N LEU A 159 -6.29 6.81 -7.19
CA LEU A 159 -6.16 6.88 -5.72
C LEU A 159 -4.82 6.32 -5.25
N GLY A 160 -4.31 5.28 -5.93
CA GLY A 160 -3.02 4.70 -5.62
C GLY A 160 -1.87 5.70 -5.72
N PHE A 161 -1.82 6.45 -6.80
CA PHE A 161 -0.81 7.49 -7.00
C PHE A 161 -0.94 8.61 -5.96
N LEU A 162 -2.17 9.02 -5.66
CA LEU A 162 -2.43 10.10 -4.73
C LEU A 162 -1.99 9.76 -3.30
N PHE A 163 -2.16 8.50 -2.84
CA PHE A 163 -1.61 8.07 -1.56
C PHE A 163 -0.07 8.10 -1.54
N ALA A 164 0.59 7.69 -2.62
CA ALA A 164 2.05 7.78 -2.71
C ALA A 164 2.51 9.25 -2.72
N PHE A 165 1.84 10.12 -3.44
CA PHE A 165 2.15 11.55 -3.45
C PHE A 165 1.92 12.20 -2.09
N SER A 166 0.83 11.85 -1.38
CA SER A 166 0.57 12.41 -0.04
C SER A 166 1.66 12.03 0.95
N GLY A 167 2.13 10.79 0.94
CA GLY A 167 3.27 10.35 1.76
C GLY A 167 4.56 11.12 1.43
N PHE A 168 4.85 11.31 0.15
CA PHE A 168 6.02 12.06 -0.30
C PHE A 168 5.95 13.53 0.12
N PHE A 169 4.83 14.21 -0.16
CA PHE A 169 4.67 15.62 0.17
C PHE A 169 4.62 15.85 1.69
N LEU A 170 3.97 14.98 2.44
CA LEU A 170 3.95 15.08 3.90
C LEU A 170 5.37 15.06 4.48
N ARG A 171 6.23 14.17 4.00
CA ARG A 171 7.62 14.10 4.46
C ARG A 171 8.49 15.26 3.97
N LYS A 172 8.23 15.80 2.77
CA LYS A 172 9.03 16.86 2.14
C LYS A 172 8.60 18.28 2.51
N SER A 173 7.45 18.44 3.17
CA SER A 173 6.94 19.74 3.57
C SER A 173 7.95 20.46 4.48
N GLN A 174 8.36 21.66 4.07
CA GLN A 174 9.31 22.51 4.79
C GLN A 174 8.60 23.58 5.63
N ASN A 175 7.47 24.07 5.13
CA ASN A 175 6.70 25.14 5.72
C ASN A 175 5.39 24.63 6.32
N ILE A 176 4.88 25.36 7.34
CA ILE A 176 3.61 25.00 7.98
C ILE A 176 2.44 24.93 6.98
N PHE A 177 2.42 25.83 6.00
CA PHE A 177 1.38 25.85 4.96
C PHE A 177 1.41 24.58 4.09
N GLN A 178 2.60 24.16 3.63
CA GLN A 178 2.77 22.91 2.88
C GLN A 178 2.34 21.70 3.71
N LYS A 179 2.63 21.71 5.01
CA LYS A 179 2.24 20.67 5.95
C LYS A 179 0.72 20.57 6.06
N ILE A 180 0.05 21.71 6.26
CA ILE A 180 -1.41 21.77 6.33
C ILE A 180 -2.06 21.22 5.07
N ILE A 181 -1.59 21.63 3.88
CA ILE A 181 -2.11 21.13 2.60
C ILE A 181 -1.92 19.61 2.50
N SER A 182 -0.73 19.10 2.86
CA SER A 182 -0.43 17.67 2.79
C SER A 182 -1.30 16.85 3.73
N VAL A 183 -1.54 17.34 4.95
CA VAL A 183 -2.40 16.69 5.95
C VAL A 183 -3.86 16.70 5.47
N PHE A 184 -4.34 17.84 4.96
CA PHE A 184 -5.69 17.96 4.44
C PHE A 184 -5.91 17.05 3.22
N SER A 185 -4.93 17.00 2.31
CA SER A 185 -4.96 16.09 1.16
C SER A 185 -5.04 14.63 1.59
N LEU A 186 -4.28 14.23 2.59
CA LEU A 186 -4.32 12.87 3.11
C LEU A 186 -5.68 12.51 3.72
N GLY A 187 -6.26 13.42 4.51
CA GLY A 187 -7.60 13.23 5.08
C GLY A 187 -8.68 13.09 4.00
N TRP A 188 -8.61 13.94 2.97
CA TRP A 188 -9.50 13.86 1.82
C TRP A 188 -9.38 12.53 1.07
N LEU A 189 -8.16 12.00 0.89
CA LEU A 189 -7.95 10.71 0.25
C LEU A 189 -8.58 9.55 1.01
N PHE A 190 -8.57 9.57 2.34
CA PHE A 190 -9.28 8.56 3.13
C PHE A 190 -10.80 8.66 2.96
N LEU A 191 -11.35 9.87 2.86
CA LEU A 191 -12.76 10.08 2.57
C LEU A 191 -13.13 9.51 1.19
N LEU A 192 -12.32 9.78 0.16
CA LEU A 192 -12.52 9.25 -1.18
C LEU A 192 -12.43 7.72 -1.23
N LEU A 193 -11.45 7.16 -0.52
CA LEU A 193 -11.31 5.72 -0.41
C LEU A 193 -12.52 5.08 0.27
N PHE A 194 -13.07 5.73 1.29
CA PHE A 194 -14.31 5.30 1.94
C PHE A 194 -15.49 5.30 0.97
N ILE A 195 -15.69 6.38 0.23
CA ILE A 195 -16.77 6.51 -0.77
C ILE A 195 -16.62 5.44 -1.86
N SER A 196 -15.42 5.24 -2.39
CA SER A 196 -15.12 4.23 -3.41
C SER A 196 -15.43 2.82 -2.90
N ASN A 197 -15.00 2.48 -1.69
CA ASN A 197 -15.28 1.17 -1.12
C ASN A 197 -16.78 0.96 -0.85
N LYS A 198 -17.52 1.98 -0.42
CA LYS A 198 -18.96 1.91 -0.26
C LYS A 198 -19.66 1.58 -1.60
N GLN A 199 -19.22 2.18 -2.70
CA GLN A 199 -19.78 1.92 -4.03
C GLN A 199 -19.43 0.52 -4.55
N ILE A 200 -18.16 0.07 -4.37
CA ILE A 200 -17.69 -1.23 -4.89
C ILE A 200 -18.33 -2.40 -4.15
N PHE A 201 -18.47 -2.32 -2.83
CA PHE A 201 -18.91 -3.45 -2.03
C PHE A 201 -20.40 -3.41 -1.67
N HIS A 202 -21.12 -2.34 -2.05
CA HIS A 202 -22.55 -2.16 -1.72
C HIS A 202 -22.85 -2.53 -0.26
N PHE A 203 -22.00 -2.08 0.67
CA PHE A 203 -22.15 -2.39 2.09
C PHE A 203 -23.52 -1.95 2.59
N ALA A 204 -24.42 -2.92 2.78
CA ALA A 204 -25.77 -2.68 3.25
C ALA A 204 -25.80 -2.41 4.76
N SER A 205 -24.83 -2.92 5.52
CA SER A 205 -24.84 -2.79 6.98
C SER A 205 -24.11 -1.51 7.46
N ASN A 206 -24.73 -0.78 8.36
CA ASN A 206 -24.12 0.36 9.03
C ASN A 206 -22.84 -0.01 9.79
N GLU A 207 -22.73 -1.24 10.28
CA GLU A 207 -21.59 -1.75 11.03
C GLU A 207 -20.32 -1.82 10.18
N SER A 208 -20.41 -2.30 8.93
CA SER A 208 -19.26 -2.36 8.03
C SER A 208 -18.78 -0.97 7.61
N GLN A 209 -19.71 -0.03 7.44
CA GLN A 209 -19.39 1.36 7.17
C GLN A 209 -18.69 2.01 8.37
N PHE A 210 -19.22 1.81 9.57
CA PHE A 210 -18.60 2.30 10.79
C PHE A 210 -17.20 1.73 11.02
N PHE A 211 -17.02 0.42 10.79
CA PHE A 211 -15.71 -0.22 10.87
C PHE A 211 -14.68 0.46 9.95
N LEU A 212 -15.03 0.70 8.68
CA LEU A 212 -14.13 1.37 7.74
C LEU A 212 -13.77 2.79 8.18
N ILE A 213 -14.74 3.57 8.66
CA ILE A 213 -14.50 4.93 9.14
C ILE A 213 -13.48 4.89 10.29
N VAL A 214 -13.70 4.04 11.29
CA VAL A 214 -12.81 3.92 12.46
C VAL A 214 -11.40 3.52 12.01
N VAL A 215 -11.29 2.52 11.15
CA VAL A 215 -9.99 2.05 10.64
C VAL A 215 -9.26 3.16 9.87
N TYR A 216 -9.93 3.89 9.00
CA TYR A 216 -9.30 4.96 8.23
C TYR A 216 -8.92 6.16 9.10
N MET A 217 -9.70 6.49 10.13
CA MET A 217 -9.31 7.50 11.13
C MET A 217 -8.06 7.08 11.90
N LEU A 218 -7.97 5.81 12.30
CA LEU A 218 -6.78 5.26 12.96
C LEU A 218 -5.55 5.30 12.03
N LEU A 219 -5.68 4.87 10.78
CA LEU A 219 -4.58 4.93 9.82
C LEU A 219 -4.12 6.35 9.55
N PHE A 220 -5.05 7.28 9.40
CA PHE A 220 -4.74 8.69 9.25
C PHE A 220 -3.91 9.22 10.44
N SER A 221 -4.36 8.92 11.66
CA SER A 221 -3.65 9.30 12.90
C SER A 221 -2.25 8.67 12.97
N ILE A 222 -2.11 7.40 12.60
CA ILE A 222 -0.82 6.70 12.57
C ILE A 222 0.12 7.31 11.52
N PHE A 223 -0.39 7.70 10.35
CA PHE A 223 0.43 8.35 9.32
C PHE A 223 0.94 9.73 9.78
N LEU A 224 0.10 10.50 10.48
CA LEU A 224 0.53 11.77 11.09
C LEU A 224 1.57 11.54 12.19
N LEU A 225 1.39 10.52 13.02
CA LEU A 225 2.36 10.14 14.04
C LEU A 225 3.70 9.75 13.40
N GLN A 226 3.68 8.95 12.33
CA GLN A 226 4.90 8.57 11.60
C GLN A 226 5.64 9.80 11.04
N ASP A 227 4.92 10.76 10.50
CA ASP A 227 5.50 12.01 10.03
C ASP A 227 6.11 12.83 11.17
N TYR A 228 5.38 13.01 12.27
CA TYR A 228 5.86 13.72 13.46
C TYR A 228 7.14 13.11 14.04
N LEU A 229 7.18 11.78 14.16
CA LEU A 229 8.36 11.07 14.64
C LEU A 229 9.54 11.23 13.68
N SER A 230 9.30 11.15 12.39
CA SER A 230 10.31 11.38 11.36
C SER A 230 10.88 12.79 11.43
N TYR A 231 10.03 13.80 11.66
CA TYR A 231 10.46 15.20 11.84
C TYR A 231 11.36 15.37 13.05
N LYS A 232 11.01 14.77 14.20
CA LYS A 232 11.83 14.81 15.42
C LYS A 232 13.04 13.89 15.38
N LYS A 233 13.30 13.20 14.25
CA LYS A 233 14.34 12.17 14.15
C LYS A 233 14.24 11.10 15.26
N LYS A 234 13.06 10.93 15.83
CA LYS A 234 12.78 9.91 16.83
C LYS A 234 12.24 8.67 16.12
N ASN A 235 12.90 7.55 16.31
CA ASN A 235 12.33 6.25 15.92
C ASN A 235 11.64 5.68 17.16
N LEU A 236 10.33 5.47 17.07
CA LEU A 236 9.62 4.63 18.02
C LEU A 236 10.09 3.19 17.75
N THR A 237 11.03 2.74 18.55
CA THR A 237 11.44 1.34 18.54
C THR A 237 10.53 0.58 19.49
N PHE A 238 10.06 -0.55 19.02
CA PHE A 238 9.23 -1.44 19.82
C PHE A 238 10.01 -2.71 20.04
N ASP A 239 10.14 -3.11 21.27
CA ASP A 239 10.69 -4.40 21.64
C ASP A 239 9.54 -5.33 22.05
N CYS A 240 9.26 -6.32 21.21
CA CYS A 240 8.28 -7.38 21.49
C CYS A 240 8.96 -8.65 22.01
N GLY A 241 10.27 -8.58 22.27
CA GLY A 241 11.08 -9.75 22.61
C GLY A 241 11.38 -10.66 21.41
N PHE A 242 12.37 -11.50 21.61
CA PHE A 242 12.69 -12.61 20.72
C PHE A 242 11.63 -13.73 20.89
N PRO A 243 11.05 -14.36 19.83
CA PRO A 243 11.39 -14.25 18.40
C PRO A 243 10.54 -13.25 17.58
N LEU A 244 9.58 -12.54 18.20
CA LEU A 244 8.60 -11.70 17.48
C LEU A 244 9.26 -10.57 16.69
N ASN A 245 10.29 -9.94 17.23
CA ASN A 245 11.02 -8.88 16.52
C ASN A 245 11.65 -9.40 15.23
N GLN A 246 12.15 -10.63 15.21
CA GLN A 246 12.73 -11.22 14.01
C GLN A 246 11.67 -11.51 12.95
N ILE A 247 10.51 -12.02 13.37
CA ILE A 247 9.37 -12.27 12.47
C ILE A 247 8.93 -10.94 11.84
N PHE A 248 8.75 -9.90 12.64
CA PHE A 248 8.36 -8.58 12.12
C PHE A 248 9.41 -7.99 11.17
N TYR A 249 10.69 -8.10 11.53
CA TYR A 249 11.78 -7.66 10.67
C TYR A 249 11.78 -8.42 9.34
N PHE A 250 11.67 -9.74 9.39
CA PHE A 250 11.63 -10.61 8.20
C PHE A 250 10.46 -10.24 7.29
N ILE A 251 9.24 -10.16 7.81
CA ILE A 251 8.05 -9.79 7.04
C ILE A 251 8.19 -8.40 6.43
N SER A 252 8.66 -7.41 7.21
CA SER A 252 8.88 -6.05 6.72
C SER A 252 9.92 -5.99 5.60
N HIS A 253 11.04 -6.70 5.78
CA HIS A 253 12.15 -6.70 4.83
C HIS A 253 11.79 -7.41 3.52
N TYR A 254 11.09 -8.52 3.62
CA TYR A 254 10.71 -9.36 2.47
C TYR A 254 9.26 -9.13 1.98
N ALA A 255 8.61 -8.03 2.36
CA ALA A 255 7.22 -7.76 2.03
C ALA A 255 6.88 -7.93 0.53
N LEU A 256 7.75 -7.48 -0.40
CA LEU A 256 7.56 -7.65 -1.84
C LEU A 256 7.74 -9.11 -2.30
N HIS A 257 8.61 -9.88 -1.65
CA HIS A 257 8.78 -11.30 -1.96
C HIS A 257 7.58 -12.10 -1.47
N ILE A 258 7.08 -11.77 -0.27
CA ILE A 258 5.86 -12.37 0.28
C ILE A 258 4.68 -12.07 -0.65
N TYR A 259 4.56 -10.82 -1.15
CA TYR A 259 3.53 -10.46 -2.13
C TYR A 259 3.54 -11.33 -3.38
N ARG A 260 4.72 -11.58 -3.95
CA ARG A 260 4.84 -12.42 -5.16
C ARG A 260 4.48 -13.87 -4.86
N PHE A 261 5.03 -14.39 -3.78
CA PHE A 261 4.89 -15.79 -3.44
C PHE A 261 3.45 -16.16 -3.10
N HIS A 262 2.77 -15.39 -2.24
CA HIS A 262 1.41 -15.74 -1.84
C HIS A 262 0.40 -15.64 -3.00
N ILE A 263 0.56 -14.68 -3.92
CA ILE A 263 -0.29 -14.63 -5.13
C ILE A 263 -0.13 -15.92 -5.93
N LEU A 264 1.10 -16.36 -6.18
CA LEU A 264 1.34 -17.62 -6.92
C LEU A 264 0.69 -18.81 -6.21
N VAL A 265 0.84 -18.90 -4.89
CA VAL A 265 0.21 -19.97 -4.10
C VAL A 265 -1.30 -19.93 -4.22
N PHE A 266 -1.92 -18.77 -4.12
CA PHE A 266 -3.38 -18.64 -4.21
C PHE A 266 -3.92 -18.89 -5.60
N LEU A 267 -3.21 -18.50 -6.64
CA LEU A 267 -3.57 -18.84 -8.03
C LEU A 267 -3.57 -20.36 -8.24
N ILE A 268 -2.52 -21.06 -7.79
CA ILE A 268 -2.42 -22.52 -7.87
C ILE A 268 -3.53 -23.18 -7.05
N TRP A 269 -3.74 -22.74 -5.82
CA TRP A 269 -4.73 -23.32 -4.92
C TRP A 269 -6.16 -23.12 -5.47
N SER A 270 -6.50 -21.92 -5.90
CA SER A 270 -7.81 -21.65 -6.49
C SER A 270 -8.05 -22.47 -7.77
N PHE A 271 -6.99 -22.77 -8.54
CA PHE A 271 -7.08 -23.64 -9.69
C PHE A 271 -7.38 -25.11 -9.31
N ILE A 272 -6.81 -25.57 -8.19
CA ILE A 272 -7.08 -26.93 -7.67
C ILE A 272 -8.51 -27.03 -7.13
N LEU A 273 -8.99 -26.02 -6.37
CA LEU A 273 -10.31 -26.07 -5.74
C LEU A 273 -11.48 -25.89 -6.71
N ARG A 274 -11.25 -25.26 -7.87
CA ARG A 274 -12.31 -24.98 -8.87
C ARG A 274 -12.37 -26.00 -10.00
N LYS A 275 -11.49 -27.03 -9.99
CA LYS A 275 -11.60 -28.22 -10.82
C LYS A 275 -12.55 -29.23 -10.15
#